data_73b5a0f97b23bce4ea409d9c740a4cf9
#
_entry.id   73b5a0f97b23bce4ea409d9c740a4cf9
#
_cell.length_a   1.000
_cell.length_b   1.000
_cell.length_c   1.000
_cell.angle_alpha   90.00
_cell.angle_beta   90.00
_cell.angle_gamma   90.00
#
_symmetry.space_group_name_H-M   'P 1'
#
loop_
_entity.id
_entity.type
_entity.pdbx_description
1 polymer ?
#
loop_
_entity_poly.entity_id
_entity_poly.type
_entity_poly.pdbx_seq_one_letter_code
_entity_poly.pdbx_strand_id
1 'polypeptide(L)'
;HAPYAMEQFDAKLIQEYLDYLQPNNLLITQVSPDLDTNLESPWFHGEYRLDRFDANSIQPLDSSVFTLPNENPFIAQDLHLKEADSNSIPQDISAGEEYVLWFKHDTEFETPKAQQYFSLQSPLSAQSAKSAVMTQMLASWLKEASNEFAYPAKLAGLDYTVYKHVRGLTLQ
;
A
#
# COMPACT_ATOMS: atom_id res chain seq x y z
N HIS A 1 9.55 -15.14 7.51
CA HIS A 1 10.07 -14.97 6.14
C HIS A 1 9.59 -16.08 5.18
N ALA A 2 9.32 -17.31 5.68
CA ALA A 2 8.95 -18.45 4.84
C ALA A 2 7.81 -18.21 3.82
N PRO A 3 6.73 -17.46 4.12
CA PRO A 3 5.65 -17.23 3.14
C PRO A 3 6.06 -16.40 1.91
N TYR A 4 7.20 -15.72 1.97
CA TYR A 4 7.70 -14.84 0.92
C TYR A 4 9.00 -15.35 0.28
N ALA A 5 9.52 -16.47 0.73
CA ALA A 5 10.72 -17.10 0.17
C ALA A 5 10.30 -17.91 -1.07
N MET A 6 10.44 -17.33 -2.25
CA MET A 6 10.18 -17.99 -3.53
C MET A 6 11.51 -18.48 -4.11
N GLU A 7 12.03 -19.57 -3.55
CA GLU A 7 13.36 -20.06 -3.92
C GLU A 7 13.40 -20.78 -5.26
N GLN A 8 12.27 -21.35 -5.69
CA GLN A 8 12.20 -22.10 -6.94
C GLN A 8 10.88 -21.82 -7.66
N PHE A 9 10.96 -21.62 -8.98
CA PHE A 9 9.79 -21.55 -9.83
C PHE A 9 9.28 -22.96 -10.13
N ASP A 10 8.03 -23.26 -9.75
CA ASP A 10 7.35 -24.53 -10.03
C ASP A 10 6.05 -24.29 -10.80
N ALA A 11 6.15 -24.37 -12.13
CA ALA A 11 5.02 -24.18 -13.02
C ALA A 11 3.90 -25.22 -12.80
N LYS A 12 4.25 -26.44 -12.40
CA LYS A 12 3.27 -27.51 -12.15
C LYS A 12 2.45 -27.22 -10.89
N LEU A 13 3.11 -26.81 -9.82
CA LEU A 13 2.45 -26.43 -8.58
C LEU A 13 1.51 -25.23 -8.81
N ILE A 14 1.95 -24.24 -9.57
CA ILE A 14 1.11 -23.10 -9.94
C ILE A 14 -0.13 -23.57 -10.71
N GLN A 15 0.03 -24.45 -11.67
CA GLN A 15 -1.09 -25.00 -12.45
C GLN A 15 -2.06 -25.77 -11.55
N GLU A 16 -1.58 -26.61 -10.63
CA GLU A 16 -2.40 -27.32 -9.67
C GLU A 16 -3.27 -26.37 -8.83
N TYR A 17 -2.73 -25.22 -8.39
CA TYR A 17 -3.51 -24.19 -7.68
C TYR A 17 -4.53 -23.50 -8.58
N LEU A 18 -4.16 -23.20 -9.83
CA LEU A 18 -5.08 -22.60 -10.80
C LEU A 18 -6.26 -23.52 -11.13
N ASP A 19 -6.04 -24.83 -11.13
CA ASP A 19 -7.10 -25.82 -11.38
C ASP A 19 -8.19 -25.86 -10.29
N TYR A 20 -7.91 -25.32 -9.08
CA TYR A 20 -8.90 -25.10 -8.04
C TYR A 20 -9.78 -23.87 -8.26
N LEU A 21 -9.38 -22.93 -9.12
CA LEU A 21 -10.13 -21.71 -9.43
C LEU A 21 -11.27 -22.01 -10.42
N GLN A 22 -12.25 -22.76 -9.97
CA GLN A 22 -13.39 -23.19 -10.78
C GLN A 22 -14.70 -22.74 -10.14
N PRO A 23 -15.75 -22.51 -10.94
CA PRO A 23 -17.05 -22.08 -10.44
C PRO A 23 -17.67 -22.98 -9.38
N ASN A 24 -17.42 -24.29 -9.44
CA ASN A 24 -17.90 -25.26 -8.45
C ASN A 24 -17.13 -25.26 -7.13
N ASN A 25 -15.99 -24.59 -7.08
CA ASN A 25 -15.15 -24.42 -5.89
C ASN A 25 -15.13 -22.95 -5.42
N LEU A 26 -16.22 -22.23 -5.62
CA LEU A 26 -16.33 -20.81 -5.33
C LEU A 26 -17.23 -20.59 -4.10
N LEU A 27 -16.80 -19.71 -3.20
CA LEU A 27 -17.62 -19.13 -2.15
C LEU A 27 -17.91 -17.67 -2.49
N ILE A 28 -19.18 -17.33 -2.66
CA ILE A 28 -19.63 -15.96 -2.91
C ILE A 28 -20.27 -15.43 -1.64
N THR A 29 -19.76 -14.33 -1.11
CA THR A 29 -20.38 -13.61 0.01
C THR A 29 -21.00 -12.33 -0.53
N GLN A 30 -22.30 -12.19 -0.39
CA GLN A 30 -23.03 -10.97 -0.72
C GLN A 30 -23.47 -10.29 0.58
N VAL A 31 -23.17 -9.02 0.72
CA VAL A 31 -23.56 -8.21 1.89
C VAL A 31 -24.43 -7.06 1.39
N SER A 32 -25.66 -7.02 1.85
CA SER A 32 -26.62 -5.94 1.55
C SER A 32 -27.69 -5.89 2.63
N PRO A 33 -28.20 -4.71 2.98
CA PRO A 33 -29.31 -4.56 3.93
C PRO A 33 -30.63 -5.14 3.41
N ASP A 34 -30.76 -5.36 2.11
CA ASP A 34 -32.00 -5.79 1.45
C ASP A 34 -32.08 -7.32 1.23
N LEU A 35 -31.15 -8.09 1.82
CA LEU A 35 -31.14 -9.54 1.68
C LEU A 35 -32.05 -10.21 2.71
N ASP A 36 -32.88 -11.14 2.23
CA ASP A 36 -33.63 -12.02 3.12
C ASP A 36 -32.69 -13.01 3.80
N THR A 37 -32.70 -13.03 5.13
CA THR A 37 -31.90 -13.90 5.97
C THR A 37 -32.79 -14.85 6.75
N ASN A 38 -32.27 -16.02 7.14
CA ASN A 38 -33.02 -17.03 7.90
C ASN A 38 -32.21 -17.74 8.99
N LEU A 39 -30.95 -17.30 9.18
CA LEU A 39 -30.03 -17.80 10.20
C LEU A 39 -29.40 -16.63 10.94
N GLU A 40 -28.98 -16.87 12.16
CA GLU A 40 -28.28 -15.88 12.99
C GLU A 40 -26.96 -16.47 13.52
N SER A 41 -25.89 -15.69 13.46
CA SER A 41 -24.61 -16.07 14.05
C SER A 41 -24.68 -16.02 15.58
N PRO A 42 -24.36 -17.11 16.28
CA PRO A 42 -24.52 -17.18 17.74
C PRO A 42 -23.59 -16.25 18.53
N TRP A 43 -22.50 -15.77 17.93
CA TRP A 43 -21.50 -14.95 18.63
C TRP A 43 -21.61 -13.46 18.33
N PHE A 44 -22.00 -13.10 17.11
CA PHE A 44 -22.01 -11.72 16.65
C PHE A 44 -23.39 -11.22 16.28
N HIS A 45 -24.43 -12.09 16.41
CA HIS A 45 -25.81 -11.77 16.09
C HIS A 45 -26.01 -11.21 14.66
N GLY A 46 -25.06 -11.51 13.75
CA GLY A 46 -25.20 -11.17 12.35
C GLY A 46 -26.17 -12.13 11.66
N GLU A 47 -27.13 -11.59 10.95
CA GLU A 47 -28.10 -12.37 10.17
C GLU A 47 -27.48 -12.80 8.83
N TYR A 48 -27.71 -14.02 8.41
CA TYR A 48 -27.21 -14.56 7.16
C TYR A 48 -28.11 -15.64 6.57
N ARG A 49 -27.86 -16.01 5.31
CA ARG A 49 -28.43 -17.14 4.62
C ARG A 49 -27.35 -17.89 3.84
N LEU A 50 -27.42 -19.21 3.82
CA LEU A 50 -26.54 -20.05 3.02
C LEU A 50 -27.35 -20.73 1.92
N ASP A 51 -27.02 -20.42 0.69
CA ASP A 51 -27.61 -21.04 -0.49
C ASP A 51 -26.53 -21.73 -1.33
N ARG A 52 -26.91 -22.78 -2.05
CA ARG A 52 -26.06 -23.30 -3.11
C ARG A 52 -26.39 -22.55 -4.40
N PHE A 53 -25.38 -22.03 -5.06
CA PHE A 53 -25.56 -21.45 -6.39
C PHE A 53 -25.23 -22.49 -7.48
N ASP A 54 -25.90 -22.37 -8.62
CA ASP A 54 -25.58 -23.19 -9.79
C ASP A 54 -24.37 -22.59 -10.52
N ALA A 55 -23.26 -23.34 -10.52
CA ALA A 55 -22.05 -22.94 -11.21
C ALA A 55 -22.24 -22.71 -12.72
N ASN A 56 -23.24 -23.39 -13.32
CA ASN A 56 -23.58 -23.21 -14.73
C ASN A 56 -24.30 -21.88 -15.02
N SER A 57 -24.76 -21.19 -13.99
CA SER A 57 -25.38 -19.87 -14.14
C SER A 57 -24.34 -18.77 -14.40
N ILE A 58 -23.05 -19.05 -14.14
CA ILE A 58 -21.96 -18.11 -14.41
C ILE A 58 -21.75 -18.01 -15.92
N GLN A 59 -21.99 -16.83 -16.45
CA GLN A 59 -21.70 -16.56 -17.86
C GLN A 59 -20.20 -16.33 -18.05
N PRO A 60 -19.57 -16.96 -19.05
CA PRO A 60 -18.20 -16.67 -19.39
C PRO A 60 -18.02 -15.18 -19.69
N LEU A 61 -17.02 -14.56 -19.06
CA LEU A 61 -16.64 -13.21 -19.41
C LEU A 61 -15.82 -13.20 -20.71
N ASP A 62 -15.97 -12.14 -21.49
CA ASP A 62 -15.09 -11.92 -22.62
C ASP A 62 -13.68 -11.63 -22.09
N SER A 63 -12.78 -12.59 -22.27
CA SER A 63 -11.39 -12.48 -21.79
C SER A 63 -10.61 -11.38 -22.51
N SER A 64 -11.08 -10.87 -23.64
CA SER A 64 -10.42 -9.80 -24.40
C SER A 64 -10.40 -8.45 -23.65
N VAL A 65 -11.27 -8.26 -22.66
CA VAL A 65 -11.28 -7.06 -21.82
C VAL A 65 -10.22 -7.07 -20.72
N PHE A 66 -9.59 -8.23 -20.49
CA PHE A 66 -8.54 -8.34 -19.47
C PHE A 66 -7.16 -8.26 -20.11
N THR A 67 -6.34 -7.38 -19.59
CA THR A 67 -4.94 -7.24 -19.99
C THR A 67 -4.04 -7.49 -18.78
N LEU A 68 -2.85 -8.01 -19.03
CA LEU A 68 -1.84 -8.07 -17.97
C LEU A 68 -1.43 -6.65 -17.57
N PRO A 69 -1.18 -6.42 -16.30
CA PRO A 69 -0.64 -5.13 -15.84
C PRO A 69 0.72 -4.87 -16.50
N ASN A 70 1.04 -3.59 -16.67
CA ASN A 70 2.38 -3.19 -17.11
C ASN A 70 3.44 -3.58 -16.07
N GLU A 71 4.68 -3.69 -16.51
CA GLU A 71 5.80 -3.87 -15.59
C GLU A 71 5.82 -2.76 -14.53
N ASN A 72 6.06 -3.15 -13.29
CA ASN A 72 6.12 -2.21 -12.19
C ASN A 72 7.47 -1.48 -12.18
N PRO A 73 7.52 -0.16 -12.48
CA PRO A 73 8.77 0.59 -12.58
C PRO A 73 9.45 0.81 -11.23
N PHE A 74 8.78 0.51 -10.12
CA PHE A 74 9.30 0.70 -8.77
C PHE A 74 10.03 -0.51 -8.21
N ILE A 75 10.09 -1.63 -8.94
CA ILE A 75 10.86 -2.79 -8.50
C ILE A 75 12.34 -2.44 -8.51
N ALA A 76 13.00 -2.52 -7.35
CA ALA A 76 14.40 -2.21 -7.21
C ALA A 76 15.25 -3.19 -8.03
N GLN A 77 16.14 -2.65 -8.87
CA GLN A 77 17.10 -3.43 -9.68
C GLN A 77 18.42 -3.64 -8.95
N ASP A 78 18.78 -2.75 -8.05
CA ASP A 78 20.00 -2.80 -7.27
C ASP A 78 19.69 -2.78 -5.78
N LEU A 79 20.06 -3.86 -5.10
CA LEU A 79 19.88 -4.03 -3.65
C LEU A 79 21.24 -4.05 -2.91
N HIS A 80 22.32 -3.63 -3.55
CA HIS A 80 23.62 -3.57 -2.91
C HIS A 80 23.61 -2.49 -1.81
N LEU A 81 24.20 -2.85 -0.67
CA LEU A 81 24.39 -1.91 0.41
C LEU A 81 25.44 -0.86 0.01
N LYS A 82 25.15 0.40 0.31
CA LYS A 82 26.14 1.48 0.18
C LYS A 82 27.17 1.35 1.28
N GLU A 83 28.42 1.73 0.98
CA GLU A 83 29.43 1.83 2.01
C GLU A 83 28.98 2.83 3.09
N ALA A 84 29.10 2.42 4.34
CA ALA A 84 28.63 3.18 5.48
C ALA A 84 29.70 4.09 6.04
N ASP A 85 29.36 5.36 6.22
CA ASP A 85 30.11 6.24 7.10
C ASP A 85 29.87 5.85 8.57
N SER A 86 30.92 5.86 9.38
CA SER A 86 30.85 5.45 10.79
C SER A 86 30.15 6.46 11.73
N ASN A 87 29.46 7.45 11.18
CA ASN A 87 28.81 8.49 11.95
C ASN A 87 27.54 7.96 12.65
N SER A 88 27.55 7.98 13.97
CA SER A 88 26.43 7.52 14.80
C SER A 88 25.27 8.54 14.90
N ILE A 89 25.50 9.80 14.54
CA ILE A 89 24.52 10.89 14.59
C ILE A 89 24.28 11.46 13.19
N PRO A 90 23.06 11.98 12.92
CA PRO A 90 22.79 12.66 11.67
C PRO A 90 23.76 13.81 11.41
N GLN A 91 24.20 13.96 10.16
CA GLN A 91 25.06 15.04 9.69
C GLN A 91 24.27 16.03 8.85
N ASP A 92 24.51 17.32 9.03
CA ASP A 92 23.98 18.35 8.14
C ASP A 92 24.83 18.36 6.85
N ILE A 93 24.19 17.98 5.74
CA ILE A 93 24.78 17.95 4.40
C ILE A 93 24.11 18.97 3.47
N SER A 94 23.53 20.01 4.02
CA SER A 94 22.86 21.07 3.27
C SER A 94 23.80 21.74 2.27
N ALA A 95 23.33 21.95 1.04
CA ALA A 95 24.09 22.57 -0.04
C ALA A 95 23.52 23.95 -0.42
N GLY A 96 22.97 24.70 0.54
CA GLY A 96 22.38 26.02 0.31
C GLY A 96 21.58 26.51 1.51
N GLU A 97 20.97 27.70 1.37
CA GLU A 97 20.17 28.31 2.43
C GLU A 97 18.66 28.01 2.34
N GLU A 98 18.22 27.41 1.24
CA GLU A 98 16.79 27.19 0.97
C GLU A 98 16.21 26.01 1.73
N TYR A 99 17.04 25.05 2.14
CA TYR A 99 16.62 23.87 2.90
C TYR A 99 17.74 23.38 3.81
N VAL A 100 17.36 22.62 4.83
CA VAL A 100 18.30 21.91 5.71
C VAL A 100 18.12 20.42 5.46
N LEU A 101 19.21 19.73 5.13
CA LEU A 101 19.25 18.32 4.84
C LEU A 101 20.11 17.56 5.85
N TRP A 102 19.48 16.74 6.66
CA TRP A 102 20.16 15.86 7.59
C TRP A 102 20.25 14.44 7.01
N PHE A 103 21.41 13.87 7.06
CA PHE A 103 21.66 12.50 6.61
C PHE A 103 22.27 11.67 7.73
N LYS A 104 21.82 10.42 7.85
CA LYS A 104 22.43 9.39 8.66
C LYS A 104 22.44 8.08 7.91
N HIS A 105 23.59 7.42 7.85
CA HIS A 105 23.67 6.05 7.37
C HIS A 105 23.22 5.09 8.49
N ASP A 106 22.33 4.17 8.20
CA ASP A 106 21.95 3.10 9.13
C ASP A 106 22.96 1.95 9.00
N THR A 107 23.74 1.75 10.06
CA THR A 107 24.74 0.68 10.16
C THR A 107 24.29 -0.46 11.09
N GLU A 108 23.09 -0.37 11.64
CA GLU A 108 22.58 -1.35 12.61
C GLU A 108 21.89 -2.54 11.94
N PHE A 109 21.07 -2.27 10.91
CA PHE A 109 20.25 -3.30 10.31
C PHE A 109 20.77 -3.83 8.97
N GLU A 110 21.73 -3.17 8.34
CA GLU A 110 22.37 -3.56 7.08
C GLU A 110 21.34 -3.98 6.01
N THR A 111 20.26 -3.23 5.87
CA THR A 111 19.22 -3.47 4.89
C THR A 111 19.26 -2.46 3.77
N PRO A 112 18.98 -2.85 2.50
CA PRO A 112 18.94 -1.93 1.35
C PRO A 112 17.65 -1.10 1.37
N LYS A 113 17.43 -0.36 2.44
CA LYS A 113 16.25 0.49 2.66
C LYS A 113 16.66 1.89 3.07
N ALA A 114 15.86 2.87 2.70
CA ALA A 114 16.01 4.25 3.13
C ALA A 114 14.68 4.78 3.66
N GLN A 115 14.74 5.65 4.66
CA GLN A 115 13.60 6.45 5.12
C GLN A 115 13.91 7.92 4.83
N GLN A 116 12.95 8.61 4.25
CA GLN A 116 13.08 10.03 3.89
C GLN A 116 11.94 10.82 4.52
N TYR A 117 12.26 11.97 5.11
CA TYR A 117 11.29 12.85 5.74
C TYR A 117 11.43 14.25 5.13
N PHE A 118 10.38 14.73 4.49
CA PHE A 118 10.31 16.07 3.93
C PHE A 118 9.36 16.91 4.79
N SER A 119 9.90 17.80 5.61
CA SER A 119 9.11 18.73 6.41
C SER A 119 8.92 20.04 5.67
N LEU A 120 7.72 20.23 5.11
CA LEU A 120 7.31 21.45 4.42
C LEU A 120 6.71 22.41 5.44
N GLN A 121 7.48 23.44 5.82
CA GLN A 121 7.08 24.40 6.83
C GLN A 121 6.46 25.65 6.20
N SER A 122 5.33 26.08 6.74
CA SER A 122 4.63 27.29 6.31
C SER A 122 3.92 27.96 7.47
N PRO A 123 4.12 29.26 7.71
CA PRO A 123 3.37 29.99 8.74
C PRO A 123 1.86 30.00 8.48
N LEU A 124 1.43 29.80 7.22
CA LEU A 124 0.04 29.78 6.83
C LEU A 124 -0.71 28.52 7.32
N SER A 125 0.00 27.43 7.57
CA SER A 125 -0.60 26.11 7.87
C SER A 125 -1.47 26.09 9.13
N ALA A 126 -1.16 26.95 10.11
CA ALA A 126 -1.86 27.01 11.39
C ALA A 126 -2.21 28.46 11.83
N GLN A 127 -2.20 29.42 10.90
CA GLN A 127 -2.48 30.83 11.17
C GLN A 127 -3.90 31.06 11.69
N SER A 128 -4.85 30.22 11.33
CA SER A 128 -6.24 30.25 11.76
C SER A 128 -6.84 28.84 11.81
N ALA A 129 -7.97 28.68 12.47
CA ALA A 129 -8.70 27.41 12.46
C ALA A 129 -9.05 26.97 11.01
N LYS A 130 -9.43 27.92 10.15
CA LYS A 130 -9.70 27.67 8.73
C LYS A 130 -8.46 27.13 8.01
N SER A 131 -7.31 27.80 8.14
CA SER A 131 -6.07 27.36 7.48
C SER A 131 -5.59 26.01 8.03
N ALA A 132 -5.77 25.76 9.32
CA ALA A 132 -5.45 24.46 9.90
C ALA A 132 -6.31 23.32 9.31
N VAL A 133 -7.61 23.54 9.09
CA VAL A 133 -8.50 22.59 8.42
C VAL A 133 -8.13 22.42 6.95
N MET A 134 -7.87 23.51 6.25
CA MET A 134 -7.45 23.47 4.84
C MET A 134 -6.14 22.68 4.65
N THR A 135 -5.19 22.84 5.55
CA THR A 135 -3.93 22.07 5.53
C THR A 135 -4.18 20.57 5.78
N GLN A 136 -5.11 20.22 6.67
CA GLN A 136 -5.51 18.84 6.89
C GLN A 136 -6.20 18.25 5.64
N MET A 137 -7.10 19.02 5.03
CA MET A 137 -7.77 18.60 3.79
C MET A 137 -6.76 18.40 2.65
N LEU A 138 -5.76 19.28 2.54
CA LEU A 138 -4.68 19.15 1.56
C LEU A 138 -3.90 17.83 1.76
N ALA A 139 -3.57 17.48 3.01
CA ALA A 139 -2.88 16.22 3.30
C ALA A 139 -3.71 15.01 2.88
N SER A 140 -5.02 15.02 3.16
CA SER A 140 -5.95 13.96 2.77
C SER A 140 -6.11 13.89 1.26
N TRP A 141 -6.24 15.04 0.61
CA TRP A 141 -6.37 15.11 -0.85
C TRP A 141 -5.11 14.63 -1.58
N LEU A 142 -3.92 15.01 -1.10
CA LEU A 142 -2.66 14.51 -1.66
C LEU A 142 -2.58 12.99 -1.61
N LYS A 143 -2.98 12.41 -0.48
CA LYS A 143 -3.00 10.96 -0.30
C LYS A 143 -3.94 10.28 -1.31
N GLU A 144 -5.16 10.80 -1.48
CA GLU A 144 -6.12 10.26 -2.44
C GLU A 144 -5.68 10.46 -3.89
N ALA A 145 -5.23 11.67 -4.23
CA ALA A 145 -4.80 11.99 -5.59
C ALA A 145 -3.58 11.19 -6.05
N SER A 146 -2.72 10.78 -5.11
CA SER A 146 -1.53 9.99 -5.42
C SER A 146 -1.77 8.48 -5.41
N ASN A 147 -2.94 8.00 -5.02
CA ASN A 147 -3.19 6.59 -4.74
C ASN A 147 -2.93 5.70 -5.97
N GLU A 148 -3.42 6.10 -7.13
CA GLU A 148 -3.23 5.33 -8.37
C GLU A 148 -1.75 5.21 -8.75
N PHE A 149 -1.01 6.31 -8.67
CA PHE A 149 0.44 6.34 -8.94
C PHE A 149 1.24 5.57 -7.89
N ALA A 150 0.87 5.70 -6.62
CA ALA A 150 1.61 5.11 -5.50
C ALA A 150 1.32 3.62 -5.27
N TYR A 151 0.22 3.09 -5.81
CA TYR A 151 -0.15 1.69 -5.60
C TYR A 151 0.89 0.69 -6.12
N PRO A 152 1.43 0.82 -7.35
CA PRO A 152 2.53 -0.02 -7.81
C PRO A 152 3.79 0.10 -6.95
N ALA A 153 4.11 1.31 -6.45
CA ALA A 153 5.23 1.53 -5.54
C ALA A 153 5.04 0.74 -4.24
N LYS A 154 3.84 0.78 -3.67
CA LYS A 154 3.50 0.01 -2.47
C LYS A 154 3.64 -1.50 -2.68
N LEU A 155 3.24 -2.02 -3.83
CA LEU A 155 3.44 -3.42 -4.20
C LEU A 155 4.93 -3.78 -4.31
N ALA A 156 5.79 -2.82 -4.66
CA ALA A 156 7.24 -2.97 -4.71
C ALA A 156 7.93 -2.75 -3.34
N GLY A 157 7.17 -2.53 -2.26
CA GLY A 157 7.69 -2.32 -0.91
C GLY A 157 8.10 -0.88 -0.59
N LEU A 158 7.70 0.09 -1.43
CA LEU A 158 7.82 1.52 -1.18
C LEU A 158 6.50 2.03 -0.61
N ASP A 159 6.53 2.64 0.56
CA ASP A 159 5.34 3.24 1.16
C ASP A 159 5.60 4.71 1.45
N TYR A 160 4.53 5.51 1.52
CA TYR A 160 4.62 6.91 1.88
C TYR A 160 3.44 7.33 2.75
N THR A 161 3.67 8.31 3.58
CA THR A 161 2.62 8.95 4.37
C THR A 161 2.72 10.47 4.25
N VAL A 162 1.56 11.12 4.27
CA VAL A 162 1.45 12.59 4.35
C VAL A 162 0.64 12.93 5.58
N TYR A 163 1.20 13.74 6.45
CA TYR A 163 0.49 14.19 7.64
C TYR A 163 0.76 15.65 7.98
N LYS A 164 -0.23 16.26 8.60
CA LYS A 164 -0.15 17.64 9.08
C LYS A 164 0.52 17.69 10.45
N HIS A 165 1.33 18.72 10.67
CA HIS A 165 1.82 19.10 11.99
C HIS A 165 1.63 20.62 12.21
N VAL A 166 1.98 21.12 13.39
CA VAL A 166 1.73 22.53 13.77
C VAL A 166 2.36 23.54 12.80
N ARG A 167 3.51 23.21 12.21
CA ARG A 167 4.26 24.11 11.31
C ARG A 167 4.05 23.83 9.83
N GLY A 168 3.27 22.82 9.45
CA GLY A 168 3.07 22.47 8.04
C GLY A 168 2.69 21.04 7.78
N LEU A 169 3.31 20.45 6.78
CA LEU A 169 3.12 19.07 6.34
C LEU A 169 4.44 18.30 6.41
N THR A 170 4.36 17.02 6.73
CA THR A 170 5.47 16.08 6.52
C THR A 170 5.07 15.04 5.51
N LEU A 171 5.97 14.78 4.58
CA LEU A 171 5.98 13.63 3.69
C LEU A 171 7.04 12.66 4.22
N GLN A 172 6.68 11.40 4.40
CA GLN A 172 7.58 10.33 4.83
C GLN A 172 7.56 9.23 3.80
#